data_a55c19d32411bf1373b0caf96b3f768d
#
_entry.id   a55c19d32411bf1373b0caf96b3f768d
#
_cell.length_a   1.000
_cell.length_b   1.000
_cell.length_c   1.000
_cell.angle_alpha   90.00
_cell.angle_beta   90.00
_cell.angle_gamma   90.00
#
_symmetry.space_group_name_H-M   'P 1'
#
loop_
_entity.id
_entity.type
_entity.pdbx_description
1 polymer ?
#
loop_
_entity_poly.entity_id
_entity_poly.type
_entity_poly.pdbx_seq_one_letter_code
_entity_poly.pdbx_strand_id
1 'polypeptide(L)'
;MEGLERDTELLHRLAEFTGLRPAAIAREADVAVTTINRPFNGSATTRLSQRTLEKLKEAFPGFPGWEDVPMAASDRRVPSIHADRSAAPTDSLAIPMLELGYGMGGTFLDGVDPGEVIEHFPRAFVRMFTSAPEQLLCFSHGIGDSMYPTIGDRDVLLIDRSRDTISVNDQIWVLSVGGIGMVKRVRMGGGKVTLLSDNENVPDYDPGDDELQIIGRVVAVVRRI
;
A
#
# COMPACT_ATOMS: atom_id res chain seq x y z
N MET A 1 -20.30 18.00 -18.73
CA MET A 1 -21.16 17.09 -19.51
C MET A 1 -20.44 16.54 -20.74
N GLU A 2 -19.75 17.36 -21.52
CA GLU A 2 -19.03 16.97 -22.75
C GLU A 2 -18.09 15.75 -22.66
N GLY A 3 -17.45 15.51 -21.53
CA GLY A 3 -16.53 14.38 -21.35
C GLY A 3 -17.20 13.03 -21.10
N LEU A 4 -18.36 12.98 -20.46
CA LEU A 4 -19.12 11.76 -20.21
C LEU A 4 -19.82 11.28 -21.50
N GLU A 5 -20.30 12.21 -22.30
CA GLU A 5 -20.92 11.93 -23.62
C GLU A 5 -19.88 11.30 -24.56
N ARG A 6 -18.63 11.79 -24.54
CA ARG A 6 -17.52 11.21 -25.32
C ARG A 6 -17.19 9.78 -24.91
N ASP A 7 -17.18 9.52 -23.61
CA ASP A 7 -16.91 8.17 -23.09
C ASP A 7 -18.03 7.20 -23.50
N THR A 8 -19.28 7.65 -23.50
CA THR A 8 -20.44 6.90 -23.98
C THR A 8 -20.32 6.60 -25.50
N GLU A 9 -20.03 7.62 -26.29
CA GLU A 9 -19.88 7.48 -27.74
C GLU A 9 -18.71 6.55 -28.11
N LEU A 10 -17.56 6.68 -27.41
CA LEU A 10 -16.41 5.80 -27.58
C LEU A 10 -16.81 4.33 -27.41
N LEU A 11 -17.53 4.02 -26.32
CA LEU A 11 -17.93 2.65 -26.01
C LEU A 11 -18.98 2.11 -26.99
N HIS A 12 -19.88 2.95 -27.48
CA HIS A 12 -20.83 2.55 -28.54
C HIS A 12 -20.10 2.21 -29.84
N ARG A 13 -19.19 3.06 -30.29
CA ARG A 13 -18.36 2.82 -31.49
C ARG A 13 -17.48 1.56 -31.32
N LEU A 14 -16.93 1.32 -30.13
CA LEU A 14 -16.15 0.11 -29.82
C LEU A 14 -17.04 -1.14 -29.90
N ALA A 15 -18.24 -1.09 -29.34
CA ALA A 15 -19.19 -2.20 -29.40
C ALA A 15 -19.63 -2.51 -30.83
N GLU A 16 -19.86 -1.50 -31.64
CA GLU A 16 -20.20 -1.63 -33.06
C GLU A 16 -19.02 -2.25 -33.86
N PHE A 17 -17.81 -1.76 -33.64
CA PHE A 17 -16.62 -2.26 -34.30
C PHE A 17 -16.33 -3.72 -33.97
N THR A 18 -16.46 -4.10 -32.68
CA THR A 18 -16.14 -5.46 -32.21
C THR A 18 -17.31 -6.45 -32.34
N GLY A 19 -18.53 -5.96 -32.49
CA GLY A 19 -19.75 -6.79 -32.41
C GLY A 19 -20.04 -7.34 -31.00
N LEU A 20 -19.29 -6.90 -29.98
CA LEU A 20 -19.40 -7.41 -28.63
C LEU A 20 -20.39 -6.58 -27.78
N ARG A 21 -21.09 -7.26 -26.88
CA ARG A 21 -21.89 -6.59 -25.85
C ARG A 21 -20.99 -5.93 -24.79
N PRO A 22 -21.44 -4.87 -24.11
CA PRO A 22 -20.64 -4.15 -23.12
C PRO A 22 -20.02 -5.05 -22.03
N ALA A 23 -20.74 -6.07 -21.58
CA ALA A 23 -20.24 -7.03 -20.60
C ALA A 23 -19.11 -7.93 -21.15
N ALA A 24 -19.09 -8.21 -22.45
CA ALA A 24 -18.02 -8.96 -23.10
C ALA A 24 -16.78 -8.07 -23.29
N ILE A 25 -16.98 -6.81 -23.70
CA ILE A 25 -15.90 -5.80 -23.77
C ILE A 25 -15.21 -5.64 -22.42
N ALA A 26 -15.98 -5.58 -21.31
CA ALA A 26 -15.43 -5.46 -19.97
C ALA A 26 -14.55 -6.67 -19.58
N ARG A 27 -14.98 -7.88 -19.94
CA ARG A 27 -14.22 -9.11 -19.65
C ARG A 27 -12.93 -9.18 -20.47
N GLU A 28 -13.01 -8.85 -21.76
CA GLU A 28 -11.84 -8.87 -22.66
C GLU A 28 -10.77 -7.86 -22.20
N ALA A 29 -11.21 -6.70 -21.73
CA ALA A 29 -10.32 -5.66 -21.22
C ALA A 29 -9.95 -5.84 -19.74
N ASP A 30 -10.34 -6.94 -19.10
CA ASP A 30 -10.09 -7.20 -17.67
C ASP A 30 -10.49 -5.99 -16.78
N VAL A 31 -11.72 -5.50 -16.96
CA VAL A 31 -12.30 -4.44 -16.14
C VAL A 31 -13.66 -4.87 -15.59
N ALA A 32 -14.10 -4.23 -14.50
CA ALA A 32 -15.41 -4.54 -13.94
C ALA A 32 -16.53 -4.22 -14.93
N VAL A 33 -17.50 -5.11 -15.05
CA VAL A 33 -18.65 -4.96 -15.99
C VAL A 33 -19.39 -3.64 -15.77
N THR A 34 -19.50 -3.19 -14.53
CA THR A 34 -20.15 -1.91 -14.19
C THR A 34 -19.38 -0.70 -14.70
N THR A 35 -18.05 -0.80 -14.85
CA THR A 35 -17.18 0.26 -15.37
C THR A 35 -17.48 0.55 -16.84
N ILE A 36 -17.94 -0.43 -17.59
CA ILE A 36 -18.32 -0.27 -19.00
C ILE A 36 -19.83 -0.03 -19.15
N ASN A 37 -20.68 -0.79 -18.43
CA ASN A 37 -22.14 -0.68 -18.58
C ASN A 37 -22.70 0.70 -18.19
N ARG A 38 -22.17 1.33 -17.13
CA ARG A 38 -22.67 2.64 -16.69
C ARG A 38 -22.42 3.73 -17.73
N PRO A 39 -21.19 3.95 -18.24
CA PRO A 39 -20.97 4.90 -19.31
C PRO A 39 -21.72 4.52 -20.61
N PHE A 40 -21.74 3.25 -20.98
CA PHE A 40 -22.44 2.77 -22.17
C PHE A 40 -23.93 3.14 -22.14
N ASN A 41 -24.58 3.05 -20.99
CA ASN A 41 -26.02 3.38 -20.82
C ASN A 41 -26.24 4.86 -20.45
N GLY A 42 -25.23 5.72 -20.49
CA GLY A 42 -25.33 7.12 -20.11
C GLY A 42 -25.62 7.37 -18.63
N SER A 43 -25.48 6.35 -17.76
CA SER A 43 -25.75 6.45 -16.31
C SER A 43 -24.48 6.65 -15.46
N ALA A 44 -23.34 6.90 -16.09
CA ALA A 44 -22.10 7.20 -15.38
C ALA A 44 -22.10 8.63 -14.83
N THR A 45 -21.61 8.77 -13.60
CA THR A 45 -21.39 10.07 -12.94
C THR A 45 -19.94 10.52 -13.01
N THR A 46 -19.03 9.63 -13.43
CA THR A 46 -17.60 9.87 -13.57
C THR A 46 -17.10 9.36 -14.91
N ARG A 47 -16.08 10.00 -15.45
CA ARG A 47 -15.44 9.59 -16.70
C ARG A 47 -14.70 8.26 -16.55
N LEU A 48 -14.46 7.58 -17.69
CA LEU A 48 -13.56 6.45 -17.74
C LEU A 48 -12.16 6.88 -17.26
N SER A 49 -11.57 6.09 -16.37
CA SER A 49 -10.21 6.35 -15.90
C SER A 49 -9.19 6.10 -17.01
N GLN A 50 -8.06 6.80 -16.95
CA GLN A 50 -6.94 6.59 -17.88
C GLN A 50 -6.56 5.10 -17.96
N ARG A 51 -6.48 4.44 -16.80
CA ARG A 51 -6.19 3.01 -16.72
C ARG A 51 -7.21 2.12 -17.42
N THR A 52 -8.50 2.50 -17.34
CA THR A 52 -9.56 1.78 -18.05
C THR A 52 -9.42 1.95 -19.57
N LEU A 53 -9.12 3.17 -20.04
CA LEU A 53 -8.88 3.45 -21.45
C LEU A 53 -7.65 2.71 -21.99
N GLU A 54 -6.57 2.62 -21.20
CA GLU A 54 -5.37 1.86 -21.56
C GLU A 54 -5.68 0.35 -21.70
N LYS A 55 -6.41 -0.25 -20.74
CA LYS A 55 -6.83 -1.65 -20.81
C LYS A 55 -7.74 -1.92 -22.04
N LEU A 56 -8.66 -1.02 -22.33
CA LEU A 56 -9.50 -1.14 -23.53
C LEU A 56 -8.66 -1.05 -24.81
N LYS A 57 -7.69 -0.15 -24.86
CA LYS A 57 -6.77 -0.01 -25.99
C LYS A 57 -5.88 -1.23 -26.17
N GLU A 58 -5.42 -1.82 -25.08
CA GLU A 58 -4.62 -3.05 -25.09
C GLU A 58 -5.44 -4.26 -25.56
N ALA A 59 -6.69 -4.39 -25.13
CA ALA A 59 -7.60 -5.45 -25.55
C ALA A 59 -8.07 -5.30 -27.00
N PHE A 60 -8.23 -4.07 -27.49
CA PHE A 60 -8.75 -3.77 -28.82
C PHE A 60 -7.85 -2.81 -29.62
N PRO A 61 -6.58 -3.17 -29.90
CA PRO A 61 -5.60 -2.26 -30.50
C PRO A 61 -5.98 -1.83 -31.93
N GLY A 62 -6.78 -2.62 -32.64
CA GLY A 62 -7.23 -2.33 -34.01
C GLY A 62 -8.44 -1.37 -34.13
N PHE A 63 -8.97 -0.87 -33.02
CA PHE A 63 -10.11 0.03 -33.06
C PHE A 63 -9.68 1.45 -33.49
N PRO A 64 -10.23 1.98 -34.62
CA PRO A 64 -9.78 3.27 -35.17
C PRO A 64 -10.20 4.49 -34.33
N GLY A 65 -11.13 4.32 -33.39
CA GLY A 65 -11.62 5.40 -32.54
C GLY A 65 -10.63 5.84 -31.45
N TRP A 66 -9.47 5.20 -31.32
CA TRP A 66 -8.44 5.62 -30.35
C TRP A 66 -7.74 6.93 -30.74
N GLU A 67 -7.79 7.32 -32.02
CA GLU A 67 -7.19 8.58 -32.50
C GLU A 67 -8.02 9.80 -32.06
N ASP A 68 -9.33 9.62 -31.85
CA ASP A 68 -10.26 10.66 -31.43
C ASP A 68 -10.29 10.87 -29.89
N VAL A 69 -9.59 10.03 -29.13
CA VAL A 69 -9.48 10.20 -27.67
C VAL A 69 -8.36 11.22 -27.42
N PRO A 70 -8.67 12.48 -27.02
CA PRO A 70 -7.64 13.45 -26.72
C PRO A 70 -6.82 12.90 -25.55
N MET A 71 -5.60 12.49 -25.81
CA MET A 71 -4.61 12.40 -24.75
C MET A 71 -4.51 13.82 -24.19
N ALA A 72 -4.94 13.99 -22.95
CA ALA A 72 -4.81 15.27 -22.27
C ALA A 72 -3.31 15.64 -22.30
N ALA A 73 -3.00 16.57 -23.19
CA ALA A 73 -1.71 17.23 -23.20
C ALA A 73 -1.60 17.99 -21.89
N SER A 74 -1.02 17.35 -20.89
CA SER A 74 -0.58 18.03 -19.69
C SER A 74 0.68 18.82 -20.03
N ASP A 75 0.48 19.97 -20.68
CA ASP A 75 1.53 20.97 -20.87
C ASP A 75 1.68 21.78 -19.58
N ARG A 76 2.11 21.08 -18.53
CA ARG A 76 2.86 21.64 -17.42
C ARG A 76 4.10 20.78 -17.30
N ARG A 77 5.23 21.34 -17.73
CA ARG A 77 6.56 20.81 -17.45
C ARG A 77 6.81 20.86 -15.95
N VAL A 78 6.19 19.94 -15.24
CA VAL A 78 6.79 19.35 -14.05
C VAL A 78 7.89 18.46 -14.61
N PRO A 79 9.15 18.51 -14.14
CA PRO A 79 10.14 17.55 -14.58
C PRO A 79 9.56 16.18 -14.32
N SER A 80 9.18 15.51 -15.42
CA SER A 80 8.64 14.16 -15.37
C SER A 80 9.78 13.26 -14.94
N ILE A 81 9.73 12.85 -13.69
CA ILE A 81 10.46 11.68 -13.23
C ILE A 81 9.71 10.48 -13.84
N HIS A 82 9.89 10.27 -15.15
CA HIS A 82 9.56 9.02 -15.79
C HIS A 82 10.65 8.02 -15.39
N ALA A 83 10.54 7.51 -14.17
CA ALA A 83 11.07 6.20 -13.90
C ALA A 83 10.23 5.23 -14.74
N ASP A 84 10.86 4.65 -15.73
CA ASP A 84 10.33 3.51 -16.48
C ASP A 84 9.89 2.44 -15.47
N ARG A 85 8.57 2.28 -15.28
CA ARG A 85 7.99 1.34 -14.29
C ARG A 85 8.14 -0.13 -14.72
N SER A 86 8.73 -0.41 -15.86
CA SER A 86 8.94 -1.78 -16.35
C SER A 86 10.27 -2.39 -15.94
N ALA A 87 11.21 -1.58 -15.42
CA ALA A 87 12.40 -2.08 -14.76
C ALA A 87 12.38 -1.58 -13.32
N ALA A 88 12.29 -2.48 -12.34
CA ALA A 88 12.64 -2.13 -10.96
C ALA A 88 13.99 -1.40 -11.03
N PRO A 89 14.13 -0.20 -10.40
CA PRO A 89 15.39 0.53 -10.45
C PRO A 89 16.48 -0.45 -10.03
N THR A 90 17.58 -0.49 -10.77
CA THR A 90 18.70 -1.44 -10.58
C THR A 90 19.28 -1.39 -9.16
N ASP A 91 18.86 -0.43 -8.34
CA ASP A 91 19.22 -0.24 -6.94
C ASP A 91 17.97 0.01 -6.07
N SER A 92 17.01 -0.91 -6.11
CA SER A 92 15.83 -0.93 -5.22
C SER A 92 15.88 -2.12 -4.26
N LEU A 93 15.21 -1.97 -3.13
CA LEU A 93 14.95 -3.04 -2.17
C LEU A 93 13.49 -3.49 -2.32
N ALA A 94 13.27 -4.79 -2.38
CA ALA A 94 11.96 -5.41 -2.36
C ALA A 94 11.57 -5.67 -0.91
N ILE A 95 10.64 -4.88 -0.36
CA ILE A 95 10.27 -4.93 1.05
C ILE A 95 8.81 -5.35 1.16
N PRO A 96 8.48 -6.45 1.88
CA PRO A 96 7.11 -6.91 2.04
C PRO A 96 6.30 -5.96 2.91
N MET A 97 5.01 -5.82 2.57
CA MET A 97 3.99 -5.15 3.38
C MET A 97 3.27 -6.22 4.20
N LEU A 98 3.39 -6.16 5.51
CA LEU A 98 2.77 -7.09 6.45
C LEU A 98 1.55 -6.45 7.11
N GLU A 99 0.47 -7.22 7.28
CA GLU A 99 -0.66 -6.81 8.10
C GLU A 99 -0.41 -7.20 9.54
N LEU A 100 -0.37 -6.21 10.46
CA LEU A 100 -0.33 -6.44 11.90
C LEU A 100 -1.74 -6.83 12.39
N GLY A 101 -2.21 -8.00 11.99
CA GLY A 101 -3.52 -8.53 12.40
C GLY A 101 -3.46 -9.37 13.67
N TYR A 102 -4.63 -9.64 14.25
CA TYR A 102 -4.80 -10.57 15.37
C TYR A 102 -4.22 -11.95 15.01
N GLY A 103 -3.31 -12.47 15.83
CA GLY A 103 -2.80 -13.83 15.70
C GLY A 103 -1.35 -13.98 15.25
N MET A 104 -0.49 -13.01 15.54
CA MET A 104 0.95 -13.04 15.18
C MET A 104 1.80 -14.08 15.93
N GLY A 105 1.18 -15.05 16.58
CA GLY A 105 1.88 -16.17 17.19
C GLY A 105 2.28 -17.21 16.14
N GLY A 106 3.49 -17.16 15.63
CA GLY A 106 4.11 -18.25 14.87
C GLY A 106 4.33 -18.00 13.38
N THR A 107 3.52 -17.23 12.69
CA THR A 107 3.61 -17.06 11.22
C THR A 107 4.62 -16.00 10.75
N PHE A 108 5.06 -15.13 11.63
CA PHE A 108 6.06 -14.10 11.29
C PHE A 108 7.49 -14.61 11.10
N LEU A 109 7.77 -15.84 11.53
CA LEU A 109 9.11 -16.40 11.52
C LEU A 109 9.38 -17.33 10.33
N ASP A 110 8.36 -17.83 9.64
CA ASP A 110 8.48 -18.94 8.69
C ASP A 110 8.32 -18.60 7.20
N GLY A 111 8.46 -17.34 6.81
CA GLY A 111 8.49 -16.98 5.39
C GLY A 111 7.35 -16.08 4.94
N VAL A 112 7.59 -15.41 3.83
CA VAL A 112 6.65 -14.54 3.12
C VAL A 112 5.44 -15.36 2.69
N ASP A 113 4.23 -14.99 3.14
CA ASP A 113 2.99 -15.59 2.67
C ASP A 113 2.82 -15.29 1.16
N PRO A 114 2.41 -16.26 0.32
CA PRO A 114 2.20 -16.05 -1.12
C PRO A 114 1.23 -14.91 -1.49
N GLY A 115 0.54 -14.32 -0.52
CA GLY A 115 -0.35 -13.17 -0.66
C GLY A 115 0.26 -11.81 -0.29
N GLU A 116 1.50 -11.75 0.18
CA GLU A 116 2.14 -10.50 0.58
C GLU A 116 2.39 -9.56 -0.60
N VAL A 117 2.01 -8.31 -0.43
CA VAL A 117 2.33 -7.25 -1.38
C VAL A 117 3.79 -6.85 -1.19
N ILE A 118 4.62 -7.06 -2.20
CA ILE A 118 6.02 -6.62 -2.20
C ILE A 118 6.10 -5.25 -2.85
N GLU A 119 6.62 -4.27 -2.11
CA GLU A 119 6.83 -2.92 -2.60
C GLU A 119 8.32 -2.65 -2.86
N HIS A 120 8.62 -1.94 -3.94
CA HIS A 120 9.98 -1.60 -4.34
C HIS A 120 10.34 -0.18 -3.95
N PHE A 121 11.37 -0.02 -3.09
CA PHE A 121 11.86 1.28 -2.64
C PHE A 121 13.31 1.52 -3.08
N PRO A 122 13.66 2.77 -3.48
CA PRO A 122 15.05 3.10 -3.73
C PRO A 122 15.92 2.76 -2.52
N ARG A 123 16.99 2.01 -2.73
CA ARG A 123 17.92 1.60 -1.65
C ARG A 123 18.43 2.81 -0.86
N ALA A 124 18.82 3.87 -1.54
CA ALA A 124 19.31 5.09 -0.90
C ALA A 124 18.29 5.68 0.07
N PHE A 125 17.00 5.63 -0.26
CA PHE A 125 15.93 6.12 0.64
C PHE A 125 15.83 5.27 1.90
N VAL A 126 15.77 3.95 1.77
CA VAL A 126 15.66 3.04 2.92
C VAL A 126 16.89 3.12 3.81
N ARG A 127 18.07 3.30 3.22
CA ARG A 127 19.35 3.43 3.94
C ARG A 127 19.50 4.71 4.76
N MET A 128 18.62 5.68 4.58
CA MET A 128 18.54 6.85 5.48
C MET A 128 18.04 6.48 6.89
N PHE A 129 17.30 5.38 7.02
CA PHE A 129 16.62 4.97 8.25
C PHE A 129 17.28 3.75 8.92
N THR A 130 17.82 2.83 8.13
CA THR A 130 18.42 1.60 8.65
C THR A 130 19.48 1.02 7.72
N SER A 131 20.46 0.33 8.33
CA SER A 131 21.45 -0.49 7.63
C SER A 131 21.11 -1.99 7.62
N ALA A 132 19.94 -2.37 8.14
CA ALA A 132 19.53 -3.78 8.22
C ALA A 132 19.49 -4.45 6.83
N PRO A 133 19.79 -5.75 6.75
CA PRO A 133 19.57 -6.54 5.54
C PRO A 133 18.12 -6.46 5.04
N GLU A 134 17.92 -6.50 3.74
CA GLU A 134 16.60 -6.40 3.09
C GLU A 134 15.60 -7.41 3.64
N GLN A 135 16.03 -8.65 3.83
CA GLN A 135 15.22 -9.77 4.32
C GLN A 135 14.70 -9.57 5.75
N LEU A 136 15.29 -8.65 6.49
CA LEU A 136 14.91 -8.29 7.86
C LEU A 136 14.13 -6.96 7.92
N LEU A 137 13.69 -6.44 6.76
CA LEU A 137 12.86 -5.25 6.68
C LEU A 137 11.44 -5.64 6.28
N CYS A 138 10.47 -4.94 6.84
CA CYS A 138 9.09 -5.00 6.37
C CYS A 138 8.39 -3.66 6.58
N PHE A 139 7.35 -3.44 5.80
CA PHE A 139 6.38 -2.38 6.06
C PHE A 139 5.15 -2.94 6.74
N SER A 140 4.46 -2.10 7.50
CA SER A 140 3.14 -2.40 8.04
C SER A 140 2.33 -1.12 8.21
N HIS A 141 1.03 -1.25 8.41
CA HIS A 141 0.17 -0.14 8.77
C HIS A 141 0.05 -0.01 10.29
N GLY A 142 0.07 1.24 10.79
CA GLY A 142 -0.36 1.54 12.14
C GLY A 142 -1.85 1.21 12.29
N ILE A 143 -2.21 0.56 13.40
CA ILE A 143 -3.60 0.20 13.73
C ILE A 143 -3.98 0.85 15.04
N GLY A 144 -5.09 1.58 15.02
CA GLY A 144 -5.61 2.28 16.18
C GLY A 144 -4.88 3.58 16.49
N ASP A 145 -5.12 4.11 17.66
CA ASP A 145 -4.71 5.46 18.09
C ASP A 145 -3.79 5.49 19.31
N SER A 146 -3.40 4.32 19.84
CA SER A 146 -2.60 4.26 21.08
C SER A 146 -1.24 4.97 21.00
N MET A 147 -0.72 5.17 19.79
CA MET A 147 0.54 5.86 19.53
C MET A 147 0.36 7.27 18.94
N TYR A 148 -0.86 7.79 18.89
CA TYR A 148 -1.13 9.16 18.45
C TYR A 148 -0.57 10.17 19.47
N PRO A 149 0.05 11.30 19.04
CA PRO A 149 0.18 11.78 17.66
C PRO A 149 1.40 11.25 16.89
N THR A 150 2.26 10.46 17.52
CA THR A 150 3.49 9.97 16.89
C THR A 150 3.19 9.06 15.71
N ILE A 151 2.28 8.10 15.89
CA ILE A 151 1.79 7.20 14.85
C ILE A 151 0.26 7.27 14.86
N GLY A 152 -0.32 7.57 13.70
CA GLY A 152 -1.76 7.54 13.48
C GLY A 152 -2.25 6.25 12.86
N ASP A 153 -3.56 6.06 12.88
CA ASP A 153 -4.21 4.97 12.15
C ASP A 153 -3.88 5.05 10.66
N ARG A 154 -3.47 3.92 10.06
CA ARG A 154 -3.05 3.78 8.67
C ARG A 154 -1.74 4.49 8.27
N ASP A 155 -0.98 5.04 9.21
CA ASP A 155 0.40 5.43 8.90
C ASP A 155 1.19 4.19 8.45
N VAL A 156 2.12 4.37 7.51
CA VAL A 156 2.99 3.29 7.05
C VAL A 156 4.26 3.29 7.88
N LEU A 157 4.56 2.15 8.49
CA LEU A 157 5.71 1.94 9.37
C LEU A 157 6.77 1.14 8.64
N LEU A 158 8.02 1.60 8.63
CA LEU A 158 9.19 0.79 8.26
C LEU A 158 9.74 0.13 9.52
N ILE A 159 9.80 -1.20 9.50
CA ILE A 159 10.17 -2.03 10.65
C ILE A 159 11.49 -2.72 10.34
N ASP A 160 12.46 -2.56 11.26
CA ASP A 160 13.76 -3.22 11.25
C ASP A 160 13.74 -4.41 12.22
N ARG A 161 13.67 -5.60 11.65
CA ARG A 161 13.64 -6.88 12.38
C ARG A 161 15.03 -7.42 12.75
N SER A 162 16.10 -6.73 12.35
CA SER A 162 17.47 -7.08 12.77
C SER A 162 17.72 -6.77 14.26
N ARG A 163 16.79 -6.05 14.89
CA ARG A 163 16.81 -5.70 16.30
C ARG A 163 15.75 -6.52 17.03
N ASP A 164 16.20 -7.51 17.76
CA ASP A 164 15.37 -8.43 18.58
C ASP A 164 15.51 -8.16 20.09
N THR A 165 16.40 -7.24 20.45
CA THR A 165 16.72 -6.92 21.84
C THR A 165 16.62 -5.41 22.07
N ILE A 166 15.90 -5.03 23.12
CA ILE A 166 15.73 -3.65 23.54
C ILE A 166 17.00 -3.21 24.27
N SER A 167 17.81 -2.41 23.60
CA SER A 167 19.06 -1.87 24.14
C SER A 167 18.97 -0.39 24.54
N VAL A 168 17.94 0.31 24.07
CA VAL A 168 17.71 1.74 24.32
C VAL A 168 16.25 1.95 24.68
N ASN A 169 16.02 2.63 25.79
CA ASN A 169 14.68 3.00 26.25
C ASN A 169 14.00 4.00 25.32
N ASP A 170 12.69 4.05 25.41
CA ASP A 170 11.81 5.03 24.77
C ASP A 170 11.82 4.98 23.24
N GLN A 171 12.30 3.89 22.65
CA GLN A 171 12.13 3.60 21.23
C GLN A 171 10.81 2.89 20.98
N ILE A 172 10.29 3.01 19.73
CA ILE A 172 9.03 2.40 19.32
C ILE A 172 9.32 1.05 18.70
N TRP A 173 8.58 0.05 19.17
CA TRP A 173 8.73 -1.34 18.78
C TRP A 173 7.41 -1.93 18.33
N VAL A 174 7.49 -2.82 17.38
CA VAL A 174 6.45 -3.79 17.07
C VAL A 174 6.74 -5.03 17.89
N LEU A 175 5.77 -5.46 18.65
CA LEU A 175 5.91 -6.57 19.58
C LEU A 175 4.58 -7.32 19.74
N SER A 176 4.63 -8.48 20.35
CA SER A 176 3.46 -9.29 20.69
C SER A 176 3.48 -9.57 22.20
N VAL A 177 2.33 -9.50 22.84
CA VAL A 177 2.12 -9.90 24.23
C VAL A 177 0.98 -10.89 24.27
N GLY A 178 1.23 -12.10 24.78
CA GLY A 178 0.22 -13.16 24.79
C GLY A 178 -0.35 -13.49 23.41
N GLY A 179 0.43 -13.33 22.33
CA GLY A 179 0.01 -13.53 20.95
C GLY A 179 -0.73 -12.34 20.29
N ILE A 180 -0.91 -11.22 21.00
CA ILE A 180 -1.56 -10.02 20.46
C ILE A 180 -0.48 -9.03 19.98
N GLY A 181 -0.46 -8.72 18.69
CA GLY A 181 0.46 -7.76 18.09
C GLY A 181 0.11 -6.32 18.46
N MET A 182 1.12 -5.52 18.76
CA MET A 182 0.96 -4.10 19.08
C MET A 182 2.19 -3.28 18.72
N VAL A 183 1.99 -1.97 18.60
CA VAL A 183 3.06 -0.98 18.46
C VAL A 183 3.08 -0.16 19.74
N LYS A 184 4.21 -0.11 20.42
CA LYS A 184 4.37 0.61 21.68
C LYS A 184 5.77 1.20 21.81
N ARG A 185 5.88 2.26 22.61
CA ARG A 185 7.15 2.75 23.09
C ARG A 185 7.57 1.91 24.30
N VAL A 186 8.78 1.39 24.30
CA VAL A 186 9.21 0.46 25.34
C VAL A 186 10.20 1.12 26.28
N ARG A 187 9.95 0.97 27.57
CA ARG A 187 10.84 1.40 28.66
C ARG A 187 11.18 0.23 29.56
N MET A 188 12.47 0.04 29.79
CA MET A 188 12.99 -0.94 30.72
C MET A 188 13.53 -0.23 31.98
N GLY A 189 13.13 -0.67 33.14
CA GLY A 189 13.60 -0.12 34.38
C GLY A 189 13.24 -0.99 35.59
N GLY A 190 14.16 -1.13 36.59
CA GLY A 190 13.88 -1.89 37.79
C GLY A 190 13.57 -3.37 37.56
N GLY A 191 14.07 -3.97 36.48
CA GLY A 191 13.76 -5.36 36.11
C GLY A 191 12.37 -5.55 35.46
N LYS A 192 11.68 -4.46 35.13
CA LYS A 192 10.36 -4.48 34.48
C LYS A 192 10.42 -3.87 33.11
N VAL A 193 9.50 -4.33 32.24
CA VAL A 193 9.21 -3.75 30.94
C VAL A 193 7.87 -3.02 31.04
N THR A 194 7.84 -1.78 30.61
CA THR A 194 6.60 -1.00 30.49
C THR A 194 6.39 -0.62 29.03
N LEU A 195 5.20 -0.89 28.53
CA LEU A 195 4.77 -0.57 27.18
C LEU A 195 3.97 0.74 27.22
N LEU A 196 4.60 1.83 26.79
CA LEU A 196 4.04 3.17 26.86
C LEU A 196 3.19 3.47 25.62
N SER A 197 2.06 4.10 25.87
CA SER A 197 1.22 4.70 24.83
C SER A 197 1.63 6.17 24.65
N ASP A 198 1.81 6.61 23.40
CA ASP A 198 2.04 8.04 23.12
C ASP A 198 0.73 8.86 23.19
N ASN A 199 -0.42 8.19 23.16
CA ASN A 199 -1.73 8.79 23.35
C ASN A 199 -2.06 8.87 24.86
N GLU A 200 -2.18 10.08 25.38
CA GLU A 200 -2.50 10.35 26.79
C GLU A 200 -3.84 9.75 27.25
N ASN A 201 -4.76 9.47 26.31
CA ASN A 201 -6.06 8.86 26.61
C ASN A 201 -5.99 7.31 26.69
N VAL A 202 -4.87 6.71 26.32
CA VAL A 202 -4.67 5.27 26.34
C VAL A 202 -3.64 4.93 27.42
N PRO A 203 -4.01 4.15 28.45
CA PRO A 203 -3.09 3.83 29.54
C PRO A 203 -1.89 3.02 29.02
N ASP A 204 -0.78 3.19 29.73
CA ASP A 204 0.39 2.34 29.56
C ASP A 204 0.05 0.89 29.95
N TYR A 205 0.80 -0.05 29.41
CA TYR A 205 0.57 -1.47 29.60
C TYR A 205 1.80 -2.14 30.25
N ASP A 206 1.57 -2.85 31.34
CA ASP A 206 2.60 -3.72 31.99
C ASP A 206 2.30 -5.17 31.54
N PRO A 207 3.16 -5.81 30.76
CA PRO A 207 2.93 -7.18 30.31
C PRO A 207 2.99 -8.19 31.45
N GLY A 208 3.59 -7.84 32.60
CA GLY A 208 3.72 -8.74 33.73
C GLY A 208 4.46 -10.03 33.37
N ASP A 209 3.81 -11.18 33.66
CA ASP A 209 4.32 -12.51 33.33
C ASP A 209 3.87 -13.01 31.93
N ASP A 210 3.13 -12.22 31.17
CA ASP A 210 2.73 -12.58 29.82
C ASP A 210 3.95 -12.68 28.90
N GLU A 211 3.87 -13.59 27.93
CA GLU A 211 4.94 -13.77 26.96
C GLU A 211 5.09 -12.54 26.06
N LEU A 212 6.20 -11.84 26.22
CA LEU A 212 6.60 -10.69 25.42
C LEU A 212 7.56 -11.12 24.31
N GLN A 213 7.16 -10.95 23.07
CA GLN A 213 7.97 -11.22 21.89
C GLN A 213 8.25 -9.93 21.11
N ILE A 214 9.51 -9.62 20.88
CA ILE A 214 9.93 -8.49 20.06
C ILE A 214 9.92 -8.92 18.58
N ILE A 215 9.23 -8.17 17.73
CA ILE A 215 9.14 -8.43 16.29
C ILE A 215 10.15 -7.57 15.54
N GLY A 216 10.27 -6.28 15.90
CA GLY A 216 11.23 -5.38 15.31
C GLY A 216 11.05 -3.94 15.78
N ARG A 217 12.01 -3.09 15.43
CA ARG A 217 11.99 -1.68 15.78
C ARG A 217 11.37 -0.86 14.65
N VAL A 218 10.47 0.07 14.98
CA VAL A 218 9.99 1.07 14.03
C VAL A 218 11.09 2.09 13.78
N VAL A 219 11.56 2.21 12.54
CA VAL A 219 12.67 3.10 12.16
C VAL A 219 12.23 4.29 11.33
N ALA A 220 11.05 4.23 10.73
CA ALA A 220 10.43 5.35 10.03
C ALA A 220 8.91 5.24 10.04
N VAL A 221 8.25 6.40 9.99
CA VAL A 221 6.79 6.55 9.83
C VAL A 221 6.54 7.40 8.61
N VAL A 222 5.70 6.92 7.70
CA VAL A 222 5.26 7.66 6.51
C VAL A 222 3.77 7.95 6.66
N ARG A 223 3.45 9.25 6.72
CA ARG A 223 2.08 9.73 6.89
C ARG A 223 1.59 10.43 5.63
N ARG A 224 0.37 10.11 5.23
CA ARG A 224 -0.34 10.87 4.20
C ARG A 224 -1.04 12.06 4.84
N ILE A 225 -0.80 13.23 4.29
CA ILE A 225 -1.40 14.50 4.71
C ILE A 225 -2.71 14.74 3.93
#